data_0b9b92869c9719a04f8a29a9d87178e5
#
_entry.id   0b9b92869c9719a04f8a29a9d87178e5
#
_cell.length_a   1.000
_cell.length_b   1.000
_cell.length_c   1.000
_cell.angle_alpha   90.00
_cell.angle_beta   90.00
_cell.angle_gamma   90.00
#
_symmetry.space_group_name_H-M   'P 1'
#
loop_
_entity.id
_entity.type
_entity.pdbx_description
1 polymer ?
#
loop_
_entity_poly.entity_id
_entity_poly.type
_entity_poly.pdbx_seq_one_letter_code
_entity_poly.pdbx_strand_id
1 'polypeptide(L)'
;MKNLTFYSLLICLLYLLLWPVPIKPVSWESPTPPLMTGVYEKNDYLKNIEISWENDGHYGPEDIAIHENNIYVGYHDGLIMRSDGEFYNTNGRPLGMVFDAENNLIVADAIQGLISINQDGIATVLSTKSDSDGITIGFADDLDISTDGKIYFSDASNKFGYGEDRFEMMEHTPNGRLLVYDPE
;
A
#
# COMPACT_ATOMS: atom_id res chain seq x y z
N MET A 1 -42.10 -30.92 9.03
CA MET A 1 -41.65 -29.55 8.76
C MET A 1 -40.87 -28.92 9.92
N LYS A 2 -41.40 -28.93 11.19
CA LYS A 2 -40.68 -28.32 12.35
C LYS A 2 -39.24 -28.85 12.57
N ASN A 3 -39.03 -30.16 12.40
CA ASN A 3 -37.68 -30.77 12.58
C ASN A 3 -36.69 -30.32 11.49
N LEU A 4 -37.14 -30.15 10.24
CA LEU A 4 -36.28 -29.73 9.14
C LEU A 4 -35.79 -28.28 9.36
N THR A 5 -36.67 -27.39 9.79
CA THR A 5 -36.32 -26.01 10.13
C THR A 5 -35.37 -25.94 11.30
N PHE A 6 -35.57 -26.79 12.34
CA PHE A 6 -34.62 -26.86 13.47
C PHE A 6 -33.23 -27.33 13.03
N TYR A 7 -33.12 -28.40 12.24
CA TYR A 7 -31.84 -28.89 11.76
C TYR A 7 -31.15 -27.86 10.82
N SER A 8 -31.89 -27.16 9.98
CA SER A 8 -31.32 -26.10 9.14
C SER A 8 -30.73 -24.96 9.97
N LEU A 9 -31.43 -24.51 11.01
CA LEU A 9 -30.93 -23.48 11.93
C LEU A 9 -29.71 -23.96 12.71
N LEU A 10 -29.71 -25.22 13.15
CA LEU A 10 -28.57 -25.82 13.85
C LEU A 10 -27.34 -25.88 12.94
N ILE A 11 -27.50 -26.30 11.68
CA ILE A 11 -26.40 -26.34 10.70
C ILE A 11 -25.87 -24.94 10.44
N CYS A 12 -26.73 -23.92 10.24
CA CYS A 12 -26.31 -22.55 10.10
C CYS A 12 -25.53 -22.04 11.32
N LEU A 13 -26.03 -22.36 12.52
CA LEU A 13 -25.34 -21.99 13.76
C LEU A 13 -23.97 -22.66 13.89
N LEU A 14 -23.89 -23.96 13.60
CA LEU A 14 -22.63 -24.69 13.61
C LEU A 14 -21.65 -24.17 12.56
N TYR A 15 -22.14 -23.83 11.37
CA TYR A 15 -21.33 -23.17 10.34
C TYR A 15 -20.72 -21.87 10.84
N LEU A 16 -21.54 -20.99 11.44
CA LEU A 16 -21.07 -19.70 11.97
C LEU A 16 -20.09 -19.86 13.15
N LEU A 17 -20.30 -20.88 13.99
CA LEU A 17 -19.41 -21.12 15.15
C LEU A 17 -18.11 -21.84 14.81
N LEU A 18 -18.12 -22.67 13.77
CA LEU A 18 -16.96 -23.51 13.39
C LEU A 18 -16.22 -22.99 12.18
N TRP A 19 -16.74 -21.96 11.48
CA TRP A 19 -16.03 -21.36 10.36
C TRP A 19 -14.73 -20.73 10.84
N PRO A 20 -13.58 -21.06 10.24
CA PRO A 20 -12.31 -20.50 10.66
C PRO A 20 -12.30 -18.99 10.41
N VAL A 21 -12.09 -18.22 11.46
CA VAL A 21 -11.85 -16.78 11.35
C VAL A 21 -10.40 -16.58 10.95
N PRO A 22 -10.11 -15.82 9.89
CA PRO A 22 -8.73 -15.68 9.36
C PRO A 22 -7.83 -14.81 10.24
N ILE A 23 -8.38 -14.16 11.28
CA ILE A 23 -7.67 -13.24 12.16
C ILE A 23 -7.58 -13.79 13.59
N LYS A 24 -6.53 -13.38 14.30
CA LYS A 24 -6.31 -13.62 15.75
C LYS A 24 -6.17 -12.29 16.46
N PRO A 25 -7.29 -11.58 16.75
CA PRO A 25 -7.24 -10.22 17.27
C PRO A 25 -6.49 -10.13 18.59
N VAL A 26 -5.66 -9.09 18.71
CA VAL A 26 -4.94 -8.74 19.93
C VAL A 26 -5.59 -7.48 20.52
N SER A 27 -5.73 -7.42 21.83
CA SER A 27 -6.23 -6.23 22.50
C SER A 27 -5.23 -5.08 22.35
N TRP A 28 -5.73 -3.92 21.99
CA TRP A 28 -4.94 -2.70 21.85
C TRP A 28 -5.60 -1.57 22.64
N GLU A 29 -4.78 -0.84 23.39
CA GLU A 29 -5.21 0.37 24.09
C GLU A 29 -4.81 1.59 23.27
N SER A 30 -5.81 2.36 22.83
CA SER A 30 -5.54 3.58 22.08
C SER A 30 -4.78 4.59 22.94
N PRO A 31 -3.66 5.14 22.45
CA PRO A 31 -2.99 6.24 23.12
C PRO A 31 -3.92 7.46 23.23
N THR A 32 -3.73 8.26 24.24
CA THR A 32 -4.47 9.53 24.37
C THR A 32 -4.14 10.42 23.17
N PRO A 33 -5.15 10.89 22.42
CA PRO A 33 -4.88 11.75 21.27
C PRO A 33 -4.25 13.08 21.74
N PRO A 34 -3.39 13.69 20.91
CA PRO A 34 -2.82 15.00 21.21
C PRO A 34 -3.92 16.08 21.29
N LEU A 35 -3.67 17.12 22.05
CA LEU A 35 -4.56 18.28 22.07
C LEU A 35 -4.53 18.96 20.68
N MET A 36 -5.71 19.41 20.22
CA MET A 36 -5.87 20.14 18.96
C MET A 36 -5.43 21.60 19.12
N THR A 37 -4.15 21.81 19.48
CA THR A 37 -3.52 23.12 19.70
C THR A 37 -2.18 23.21 18.97
N GLY A 38 -1.68 24.41 18.75
CA GLY A 38 -0.40 24.61 18.05
C GLY A 38 -0.44 24.10 16.62
N VAL A 39 0.42 23.16 16.26
CA VAL A 39 0.49 22.60 14.89
C VAL A 39 -0.77 21.81 14.50
N TYR A 40 -1.55 21.36 15.47
CA TYR A 40 -2.81 20.64 15.27
C TYR A 40 -4.04 21.54 15.33
N GLU A 41 -3.85 22.86 15.54
CA GLU A 41 -4.98 23.79 15.58
C GLU A 41 -5.67 23.86 14.23
N LYS A 42 -7.02 23.93 14.27
CA LYS A 42 -7.83 24.05 13.06
C LYS A 42 -7.42 25.30 12.28
N ASN A 43 -7.15 25.13 11.00
CA ASN A 43 -6.77 26.23 10.09
C ASN A 43 -7.53 26.12 8.77
N ASP A 44 -7.29 27.09 7.90
CA ASP A 44 -7.96 27.25 6.61
C ASP A 44 -6.98 27.19 5.42
N TYR A 45 -5.78 26.64 5.60
CA TYR A 45 -4.73 26.62 4.59
C TYR A 45 -5.15 25.94 3.28
N LEU A 46 -6.04 24.96 3.35
CA LEU A 46 -6.52 24.23 2.19
C LEU A 46 -7.87 24.72 1.62
N LYS A 47 -8.32 25.91 2.02
CA LYS A 47 -9.60 26.46 1.50
C LYS A 47 -9.60 26.73 0.01
N ASN A 48 -8.45 27.07 -0.55
CA ASN A 48 -8.29 27.49 -1.94
C ASN A 48 -7.33 26.54 -2.68
N ILE A 49 -7.54 25.23 -2.54
CA ILE A 49 -6.78 24.23 -3.29
C ILE A 49 -7.24 24.21 -4.74
N GLU A 50 -6.32 23.96 -5.65
CA GLU A 50 -6.59 23.63 -7.03
C GLU A 50 -6.61 22.11 -7.16
N ILE A 51 -7.61 21.58 -7.87
CA ILE A 51 -7.73 20.14 -8.15
C ILE A 51 -7.22 19.92 -9.57
N SER A 52 -6.16 19.12 -9.72
CA SER A 52 -5.60 18.74 -11.01
C SER A 52 -5.99 17.28 -11.33
N TRP A 53 -6.19 17.01 -12.63
CA TRP A 53 -6.56 15.68 -13.17
C TRP A 53 -7.90 15.12 -12.64
N GLU A 54 -8.82 16.02 -12.33
CA GLU A 54 -10.19 15.64 -11.99
C GLU A 54 -10.88 14.99 -13.21
N ASN A 55 -11.53 13.85 -12.98
CA ASN A 55 -12.29 13.11 -14.00
C ASN A 55 -11.45 12.53 -15.15
N ASP A 56 -10.20 12.16 -14.93
CA ASP A 56 -9.37 11.46 -15.91
C ASP A 56 -9.77 9.98 -16.13
N GLY A 57 -10.74 9.48 -15.37
CA GLY A 57 -11.24 8.10 -15.43
C GLY A 57 -10.57 7.16 -14.46
N HIS A 58 -9.50 7.57 -13.78
CA HIS A 58 -8.78 6.82 -12.77
C HIS A 58 -9.22 7.22 -11.36
N TYR A 59 -8.89 6.40 -10.36
CA TYR A 59 -9.28 6.66 -8.97
C TYR A 59 -8.20 6.23 -7.98
N GLY A 60 -8.28 6.79 -6.78
CA GLY A 60 -7.39 6.47 -5.67
C GLY A 60 -5.93 6.80 -5.95
N PRO A 61 -5.60 8.07 -6.34
CA PRO A 61 -4.21 8.49 -6.38
C PRO A 61 -3.62 8.38 -4.97
N GLU A 62 -2.39 7.88 -4.87
CA GLU A 62 -1.76 7.59 -3.58
C GLU A 62 -0.52 8.47 -3.37
N ASP A 63 0.43 8.40 -4.28
CA ASP A 63 1.68 9.12 -4.15
C ASP A 63 2.01 9.94 -5.39
N ILE A 64 2.89 10.92 -5.22
CA ILE A 64 3.33 11.86 -6.24
C ILE A 64 4.86 11.91 -6.26
N ALA A 65 5.46 11.47 -7.36
CA ALA A 65 6.87 11.71 -7.64
C ALA A 65 7.05 12.87 -8.63
N ILE A 66 8.12 13.64 -8.45
CA ILE A 66 8.46 14.76 -9.35
C ILE A 66 9.84 14.51 -9.92
N HIS A 67 9.94 14.56 -11.25
CA HIS A 67 11.22 14.47 -11.93
C HIS A 67 11.28 15.50 -13.06
N GLU A 68 12.34 16.31 -13.09
CA GLU A 68 12.45 17.46 -13.97
C GLU A 68 11.23 18.40 -13.86
N ASN A 69 10.40 18.51 -14.90
CA ASN A 69 9.18 19.30 -14.90
C ASN A 69 7.92 18.43 -14.96
N ASN A 70 8.04 17.11 -14.77
CA ASN A 70 6.92 16.20 -14.83
C ASN A 70 6.51 15.76 -13.43
N ILE A 71 5.20 15.62 -13.25
CA ILE A 71 4.58 15.03 -12.07
C ILE A 71 4.13 13.62 -12.45
N TYR A 72 4.41 12.65 -11.60
CA TYR A 72 4.00 11.26 -11.74
C TYR A 72 3.05 10.93 -10.60
N VAL A 73 1.94 10.24 -10.91
CA VAL A 73 0.92 9.87 -9.93
C VAL A 73 0.55 8.41 -10.11
N GLY A 74 0.63 7.65 -9.02
CA GLY A 74 0.20 6.24 -8.98
C GLY A 74 -1.28 6.12 -8.66
N TYR A 75 -2.03 5.31 -9.42
CA TYR A 75 -3.46 5.09 -9.27
C TYR A 75 -3.80 3.68 -8.79
N HIS A 76 -5.02 3.53 -8.26
CA HIS A 76 -5.52 2.26 -7.71
C HIS A 76 -5.57 1.11 -8.72
N ASP A 77 -5.76 1.40 -9.98
CA ASP A 77 -5.87 0.43 -11.08
C ASP A 77 -4.52 0.01 -11.68
N GLY A 78 -3.41 0.40 -11.04
CA GLY A 78 -2.05 0.05 -11.45
C GLY A 78 -1.40 1.05 -12.40
N LEU A 79 -2.15 2.05 -12.86
CA LEU A 79 -1.62 3.05 -13.77
C LEU A 79 -0.74 4.06 -13.02
N ILE A 80 0.39 4.40 -13.62
CA ILE A 80 1.20 5.57 -13.27
C ILE A 80 1.04 6.58 -14.41
N MET A 81 0.41 7.72 -14.09
CA MET A 81 0.26 8.85 -15.00
C MET A 81 1.46 9.79 -14.86
N ARG A 82 1.90 10.34 -15.99
CA ARG A 82 2.83 11.46 -16.06
C ARG A 82 2.08 12.69 -16.57
N SER A 83 2.60 13.90 -16.34
CA SER A 83 1.94 15.17 -16.74
C SER A 83 1.54 15.25 -18.21
N ASP A 84 2.19 14.48 -19.08
CA ASP A 84 1.97 14.46 -20.53
C ASP A 84 1.21 13.22 -21.04
N GLY A 85 0.80 12.31 -20.14
CA GLY A 85 0.03 11.11 -20.49
C GLY A 85 0.34 9.90 -19.61
N GLU A 86 -0.14 8.73 -20.02
CA GLU A 86 0.18 7.47 -19.37
C GLU A 86 1.67 7.17 -19.46
N PHE A 87 2.29 6.82 -18.32
CA PHE A 87 3.70 6.48 -18.25
C PHE A 87 3.91 4.96 -18.23
N TYR A 88 3.27 4.28 -17.27
CA TYR A 88 3.40 2.84 -17.10
C TYR A 88 2.19 2.25 -16.37
N ASN A 89 1.85 1.00 -16.67
CA ASN A 89 0.86 0.25 -15.87
C ASN A 89 1.53 -0.95 -15.22
N THR A 90 1.58 -0.96 -13.88
CA THR A 90 2.19 -2.03 -13.09
C THR A 90 1.36 -3.31 -13.11
N ASN A 91 0.08 -3.23 -13.51
CA ASN A 91 -0.92 -4.27 -13.29
C ASN A 91 -1.03 -4.70 -11.81
N GLY A 92 -0.63 -3.82 -10.91
CA GLY A 92 -0.60 -3.97 -9.48
C GLY A 92 -1.30 -2.83 -8.76
N ARG A 93 -0.67 -2.36 -7.69
CA ARG A 93 -1.10 -1.19 -6.94
C ARG A 93 0.13 -0.36 -6.56
N PRO A 94 0.56 0.58 -7.40
CA PRO A 94 1.66 1.50 -7.06
C PRO A 94 1.21 2.40 -5.89
N LEU A 95 2.00 2.41 -4.83
CA LEU A 95 1.79 3.21 -3.63
C LEU A 95 2.92 4.24 -3.51
N GLY A 96 4.03 3.94 -2.84
CA GLY A 96 5.18 4.86 -2.77
C GLY A 96 5.99 4.91 -4.05
N MET A 97 6.47 6.11 -4.43
CA MET A 97 7.26 6.32 -5.64
C MET A 97 8.35 7.36 -5.43
N VAL A 98 9.59 7.06 -5.84
CA VAL A 98 10.70 8.02 -5.80
C VAL A 98 11.65 7.78 -6.97
N PHE A 99 12.34 8.82 -7.45
CA PHE A 99 13.37 8.68 -8.47
C PHE A 99 14.73 8.39 -7.84
N ASP A 100 15.44 7.41 -8.40
CA ASP A 100 16.85 7.13 -8.08
C ASP A 100 17.80 8.13 -8.76
N ALA A 101 19.10 8.00 -8.49
CA ALA A 101 20.14 8.85 -9.05
C ALA A 101 20.33 8.65 -10.58
N GLU A 102 19.90 7.52 -11.11
CA GLU A 102 19.94 7.15 -12.53
C GLU A 102 18.67 7.56 -13.28
N ASN A 103 17.74 8.25 -12.60
CA ASN A 103 16.44 8.70 -13.10
C ASN A 103 15.46 7.56 -13.40
N ASN A 104 15.59 6.40 -12.76
CA ASN A 104 14.56 5.40 -12.77
C ASN A 104 13.52 5.72 -11.67
N LEU A 105 12.25 5.48 -11.97
CA LEU A 105 11.18 5.54 -10.98
C LEU A 105 11.15 4.24 -10.19
N ILE A 106 11.50 4.32 -8.92
CA ILE A 106 11.39 3.21 -7.98
C ILE A 106 10.00 3.24 -7.38
N VAL A 107 9.34 2.09 -7.38
CA VAL A 107 7.93 1.98 -6.96
C VAL A 107 7.80 0.85 -5.94
N ALA A 108 7.19 1.16 -4.80
CA ALA A 108 6.65 0.17 -3.89
C ALA A 108 5.23 -0.18 -4.37
N ASP A 109 5.08 -1.38 -4.90
CA ASP A 109 3.78 -1.85 -5.42
C ASP A 109 3.24 -2.96 -4.52
N ALA A 110 2.03 -2.77 -4.01
CA ALA A 110 1.42 -3.70 -3.05
C ALA A 110 1.20 -5.12 -3.59
N ILE A 111 1.30 -5.32 -4.90
CA ILE A 111 1.11 -6.62 -5.56
C ILE A 111 2.42 -7.10 -6.19
N GLN A 112 3.17 -6.20 -6.83
CA GLN A 112 4.38 -6.53 -7.59
C GLN A 112 5.65 -6.52 -6.72
N GLY A 113 5.59 -5.95 -5.49
CA GLY A 113 6.74 -5.75 -4.63
C GLY A 113 7.53 -4.48 -4.98
N LEU A 114 8.85 -4.53 -4.92
CA LEU A 114 9.72 -3.40 -5.27
C LEU A 114 10.10 -3.50 -6.75
N ILE A 115 9.79 -2.47 -7.52
CA ILE A 115 10.09 -2.41 -8.97
C ILE A 115 10.83 -1.11 -9.33
N SER A 116 11.60 -1.16 -10.40
CA SER A 116 12.27 -0.02 -11.01
C SER A 116 11.79 0.15 -12.44
N ILE A 117 11.42 1.37 -12.83
CA ILE A 117 10.90 1.70 -14.17
C ILE A 117 11.79 2.78 -14.76
N ASN A 118 12.43 2.51 -15.89
CA ASN A 118 13.27 3.52 -16.56
C ASN A 118 12.42 4.52 -17.36
N GLN A 119 13.08 5.56 -17.90
CA GLN A 119 12.40 6.63 -18.65
C GLN A 119 11.75 6.16 -19.97
N ASP A 120 12.14 4.99 -20.48
CA ASP A 120 11.54 4.36 -21.66
C ASP A 120 10.30 3.50 -21.29
N GLY A 121 9.90 3.46 -20.02
CA GLY A 121 8.79 2.65 -19.53
C GLY A 121 9.11 1.16 -19.46
N ILE A 122 10.38 0.79 -19.30
CA ILE A 122 10.80 -0.61 -19.11
C ILE A 122 10.94 -0.86 -17.61
N ALA A 123 10.17 -1.82 -17.10
CA ALA A 123 10.20 -2.18 -15.69
C ALA A 123 11.10 -3.39 -15.42
N THR A 124 11.74 -3.36 -14.26
CA THR A 124 12.50 -4.46 -13.67
C THR A 124 12.04 -4.70 -12.25
N VAL A 125 11.70 -5.94 -11.92
CA VAL A 125 11.39 -6.32 -10.52
C VAL A 125 12.71 -6.40 -9.75
N LEU A 126 12.83 -5.58 -8.70
CA LEU A 126 13.99 -5.55 -7.82
C LEU A 126 13.87 -6.61 -6.73
N SER A 127 12.69 -6.70 -6.06
CA SER A 127 12.46 -7.71 -5.06
C SER A 127 10.97 -8.01 -4.87
N THR A 128 10.67 -9.30 -4.61
CA THR A 128 9.33 -9.78 -4.22
C THR A 128 9.35 -10.51 -2.88
N LYS A 129 10.51 -10.65 -2.26
CA LYS A 129 10.69 -11.34 -0.97
C LYS A 129 11.91 -10.82 -0.22
N SER A 130 11.91 -11.00 1.09
CA SER A 130 13.07 -10.73 1.93
C SER A 130 14.05 -11.91 1.85
N ASP A 131 15.35 -11.62 1.65
CA ASP A 131 16.40 -12.64 1.62
C ASP A 131 16.76 -13.14 3.03
N SER A 132 16.52 -12.33 4.07
CA SER A 132 16.87 -12.68 5.44
C SER A 132 16.02 -13.80 6.03
N ASP A 133 14.75 -13.88 5.65
CA ASP A 133 13.77 -14.83 6.18
C ASP A 133 12.99 -15.59 5.09
N GLY A 134 13.16 -15.23 3.82
CA GLY A 134 12.47 -15.82 2.68
C GLY A 134 10.97 -15.45 2.60
N ILE A 135 10.49 -14.53 3.45
CA ILE A 135 9.09 -14.15 3.48
C ILE A 135 8.79 -13.20 2.32
N THR A 136 7.71 -13.50 1.59
CA THR A 136 7.21 -12.66 0.51
C THR A 136 6.88 -11.25 1.01
N ILE A 137 7.17 -10.24 0.21
CA ILE A 137 6.68 -8.88 0.40
C ILE A 137 5.18 -8.92 0.11
N GLY A 138 4.38 -8.78 1.14
CA GLY A 138 2.92 -8.96 1.05
C GLY A 138 2.18 -7.69 0.65
N PHE A 139 2.74 -6.53 1.03
CA PHE A 139 2.11 -5.24 0.84
C PHE A 139 3.15 -4.12 0.89
N ALA A 140 4.00 -4.01 -0.16
CA ALA A 140 4.93 -2.89 -0.28
C ALA A 140 4.13 -1.59 -0.39
N ASP A 141 4.47 -0.59 0.45
CA ASP A 141 3.61 0.58 0.67
C ASP A 141 4.35 1.88 0.34
N ASP A 142 5.33 2.27 1.13
CA ASP A 142 6.06 3.52 0.96
C ASP A 142 7.57 3.28 0.92
N LEU A 143 8.34 4.19 0.32
CA LEU A 143 9.78 4.05 0.18
C LEU A 143 10.53 5.37 0.18
N ASP A 144 11.80 5.30 0.52
CA ASP A 144 12.77 6.39 0.33
C ASP A 144 14.15 5.83 -0.01
N ILE A 145 14.99 6.63 -0.65
CA ILE A 145 16.35 6.25 -1.08
C ILE A 145 17.39 7.06 -0.30
N SER A 146 18.28 6.35 0.37
CA SER A 146 19.41 6.96 1.06
C SER A 146 20.48 7.47 0.10
N THR A 147 21.36 8.33 0.60
CA THR A 147 22.44 8.93 -0.21
C THR A 147 23.47 7.92 -0.73
N ASP A 148 23.53 6.71 -0.16
CA ASP A 148 24.36 5.59 -0.62
C ASP A 148 23.60 4.65 -1.58
N GLY A 149 22.39 5.02 -2.02
CA GLY A 149 21.60 4.30 -3.01
C GLY A 149 20.75 3.14 -2.47
N LYS A 150 20.79 2.89 -1.16
CA LYS A 150 19.92 1.86 -0.55
C LYS A 150 18.48 2.33 -0.51
N ILE A 151 17.56 1.43 -0.85
CA ILE A 151 16.13 1.70 -0.84
C ILE A 151 15.53 1.12 0.43
N TYR A 152 15.00 1.99 1.28
CA TYR A 152 14.25 1.62 2.47
C TYR A 152 12.77 1.68 2.15
N PHE A 153 12.05 0.60 2.43
CA PHE A 153 10.63 0.55 2.14
C PHE A 153 9.85 -0.21 3.20
N SER A 154 8.59 0.18 3.37
CA SER A 154 7.68 -0.52 4.25
C SER A 154 6.98 -1.67 3.53
N ASP A 155 6.79 -2.76 4.25
CA ASP A 155 5.87 -3.84 3.92
C ASP A 155 4.78 -3.82 5.00
N ALA A 156 3.61 -3.33 4.65
CA ALA A 156 2.54 -3.03 5.61
C ALA A 156 2.04 -4.30 6.32
N SER A 157 2.14 -5.46 5.67
CA SER A 157 1.84 -6.75 6.30
C SER A 157 2.57 -7.90 5.62
N ASN A 158 3.27 -8.71 6.40
CA ASN A 158 3.84 -9.99 5.96
C ASN A 158 2.84 -11.16 6.03
N LYS A 159 1.60 -10.88 6.46
CA LYS A 159 0.56 -11.89 6.69
C LYS A 159 -0.63 -11.71 5.75
N PHE A 160 -1.07 -10.48 5.58
CA PHE A 160 -2.23 -10.13 4.77
C PHE A 160 -1.78 -9.36 3.54
N GLY A 161 -2.17 -9.83 2.35
CA GLY A 161 -1.86 -9.18 1.10
C GLY A 161 -2.84 -8.06 0.74
N TYR A 162 -2.60 -7.47 -0.42
CA TYR A 162 -3.48 -6.45 -0.97
C TYR A 162 -4.94 -6.92 -1.06
N GLY A 163 -5.86 -6.08 -0.57
CA GLY A 163 -7.29 -6.39 -0.47
C GLY A 163 -7.70 -7.10 0.83
N GLU A 164 -6.73 -7.48 1.68
CA GLU A 164 -6.94 -8.06 3.00
C GLU A 164 -6.60 -7.10 4.15
N ASP A 165 -6.34 -5.83 3.84
CA ASP A 165 -6.00 -4.73 4.75
C ASP A 165 -6.97 -4.60 5.94
N ARG A 166 -8.25 -4.94 5.73
CA ARG A 166 -9.25 -4.96 6.81
C ARG A 166 -8.94 -6.01 7.87
N PHE A 167 -8.39 -7.15 7.48
CA PHE A 167 -7.99 -8.19 8.44
C PHE A 167 -6.79 -7.72 9.25
N GLU A 168 -5.82 -7.04 8.63
CA GLU A 168 -4.70 -6.43 9.33
C GLU A 168 -5.18 -5.43 10.40
N MET A 169 -6.06 -4.50 10.01
CA MET A 169 -6.63 -3.52 10.93
C MET A 169 -7.44 -4.14 12.06
N MET A 170 -8.13 -5.27 11.82
CA MET A 170 -8.92 -5.96 12.84
C MET A 170 -8.07 -6.85 13.77
N GLU A 171 -6.93 -7.31 13.30
CA GLU A 171 -6.08 -8.21 14.08
C GLU A 171 -5.19 -7.46 15.07
N HIS A 172 -4.68 -6.28 14.71
CA HIS A 172 -3.77 -5.46 15.50
C HIS A 172 -2.48 -6.16 15.93
N THR A 173 -1.98 -7.11 15.13
CA THR A 173 -0.66 -7.73 15.36
C THR A 173 0.44 -6.95 14.62
N PRO A 174 1.69 -7.01 15.10
CA PRO A 174 2.81 -6.30 14.47
C PRO A 174 3.32 -7.06 13.23
N ASN A 175 2.53 -7.12 12.17
CA ASN A 175 2.87 -7.82 10.93
C ASN A 175 3.65 -6.95 9.93
N GLY A 176 3.71 -5.63 10.16
CA GLY A 176 4.45 -4.71 9.31
C GLY A 176 5.96 -4.85 9.46
N ARG A 177 6.71 -4.59 8.39
CA ARG A 177 8.18 -4.63 8.35
C ARG A 177 8.75 -3.38 7.71
N LEU A 178 9.94 -2.98 8.13
CA LEU A 178 10.80 -2.08 7.37
C LEU A 178 11.89 -2.92 6.72
N LEU A 179 11.99 -2.85 5.42
CA LEU A 179 12.92 -3.60 4.59
C LEU A 179 13.95 -2.65 3.95
N VAL A 180 15.09 -3.21 3.58
CA VAL A 180 16.12 -2.50 2.82
C VAL A 180 16.50 -3.35 1.60
N TYR A 181 16.51 -2.73 0.43
CA TYR A 181 17.10 -3.28 -0.77
C TYR A 181 18.46 -2.59 -0.99
N ASP A 182 19.52 -3.40 -1.08
CA ASP A 182 20.88 -2.97 -1.37
C ASP A 182 21.20 -3.34 -2.83
N PRO A 183 21.41 -2.36 -3.72
CA PRO A 183 21.69 -2.65 -5.12
C PRO A 183 23.11 -3.21 -5.39
N GLU A 184 24.03 -3.20 -4.39
CA GLU A 184 25.41 -3.71 -4.48
C GLU A 184 25.51 -5.22 -4.33
#